data_516a0a14a813d3c86612d9748589c9a2
#
_entry.id   516a0a14a813d3c86612d9748589c9a2
#
_cell.length_a   1.000
_cell.length_b   1.000
_cell.length_c   1.000
_cell.angle_alpha   90.00
_cell.angle_beta   90.00
_cell.angle_gamma   90.00
#
_symmetry.space_group_name_H-M   'P 1'
#
loop_
_entity.id
_entity.type
_entity.pdbx_description
1 polymer ?
#
loop_
_entity_poly.entity_id
_entity_poly.type
_entity_poly.pdbx_seq_one_letter_code
_entity_poly.pdbx_strand_id
1 'polypeptide(L)'
;MTHDPIEAAELLAAVLKRENSALAALDLRGAAAMLAEKQAAAAALLEALAGGGAPPPLHARLLRDLAGENRRRLEHAIAVQGRIIGLIARALRSATPSAPRYGATGAMAVGRVAPVTLSARA
;
A
#
# COMPACT_ATOMS: atom_id res chain seq x y z
N MET A 1 0.70 -25.01 -15.68
CA MET A 1 2.09 -24.57 -15.82
C MET A 1 2.62 -24.07 -14.50
N THR A 2 3.78 -24.54 -14.12
CA THR A 2 4.36 -24.17 -12.83
C THR A 2 5.39 -23.07 -13.04
N HIS A 3 5.45 -22.16 -12.08
CA HIS A 3 6.45 -21.10 -12.10
C HIS A 3 7.74 -21.58 -11.44
N ASP A 4 8.86 -21.12 -11.98
CA ASP A 4 10.15 -21.35 -11.36
C ASP A 4 10.24 -20.52 -10.08
N PRO A 5 10.52 -21.14 -8.92
CA PRO A 5 10.57 -20.39 -7.66
C PRO A 5 11.61 -19.27 -7.65
N ILE A 6 12.76 -19.47 -8.31
CA ILE A 6 13.79 -18.43 -8.37
C ILE A 6 13.29 -17.25 -9.17
N GLU A 7 12.74 -17.53 -10.35
CA GLU A 7 12.24 -16.49 -11.24
C GLU A 7 11.09 -15.72 -10.57
N ALA A 8 10.16 -16.45 -9.96
CA ALA A 8 9.05 -15.83 -9.27
C ALA A 8 9.53 -14.95 -8.11
N ALA A 9 10.52 -15.41 -7.37
CA ALA A 9 11.09 -14.64 -6.26
C ALA A 9 11.76 -13.37 -6.77
N GLU A 10 12.49 -13.47 -7.88
CA GLU A 10 13.17 -12.32 -8.46
C GLU A 10 12.19 -11.28 -8.98
N LEU A 11 11.11 -11.72 -9.60
CA LEU A 11 10.08 -10.80 -10.09
C LEU A 11 9.42 -10.05 -8.93
N LEU A 12 9.07 -10.77 -7.87
CA LEU A 12 8.46 -10.14 -6.72
C LEU A 12 9.44 -9.18 -6.05
N ALA A 13 10.70 -9.57 -5.92
CA ALA A 13 11.71 -8.68 -5.34
C ALA A 13 11.85 -7.39 -6.15
N ALA A 14 11.82 -7.48 -7.47
CA ALA A 14 11.93 -6.31 -8.34
C ALA A 14 10.75 -5.36 -8.13
N VAL A 15 9.54 -5.89 -8.07
CA VAL A 15 8.35 -5.06 -7.84
C VAL A 15 8.40 -4.41 -6.46
N LEU A 16 8.76 -5.18 -5.44
CA LEU A 16 8.85 -4.63 -4.08
C LEU A 16 9.88 -3.51 -3.98
N LYS A 17 11.03 -3.66 -4.65
CA LYS A 17 12.04 -2.61 -4.66
C LYS A 17 11.50 -1.33 -5.29
N ARG A 18 10.82 -1.44 -6.42
CA ARG A 18 10.26 -0.27 -7.10
C ARG A 18 9.17 0.38 -6.26
N GLU A 19 8.30 -0.42 -5.66
CA GLU A 19 7.25 0.12 -4.82
C GLU A 19 7.84 0.80 -3.58
N ASN A 20 8.83 0.17 -2.95
CA ASN A 20 9.48 0.75 -1.78
C ASN A 20 10.12 2.10 -2.11
N SER A 21 10.73 2.22 -3.29
CA SER A 21 11.30 3.49 -3.72
C SER A 21 10.23 4.56 -3.92
N ALA A 22 9.13 4.21 -4.54
CA ALA A 22 8.02 5.13 -4.73
C ALA A 22 7.45 5.58 -3.38
N LEU A 23 7.26 4.63 -2.46
CA LEU A 23 6.73 4.94 -1.13
C LEU A 23 7.70 5.82 -0.33
N ALA A 24 9.00 5.57 -0.46
CA ALA A 24 9.99 6.39 0.22
C ALA A 24 9.94 7.85 -0.25
N ALA A 25 9.63 8.05 -1.52
CA ALA A 25 9.47 9.37 -2.11
C ALA A 25 8.06 9.93 -1.93
N LEU A 26 7.18 9.18 -1.27
CA LEU A 26 5.76 9.51 -1.11
C LEU A 26 5.06 9.71 -2.44
N ASP A 27 5.52 8.98 -3.46
CA ASP A 27 4.84 8.90 -4.75
C ASP A 27 3.76 7.84 -4.65
N LEU A 28 2.64 8.22 -4.06
CA LEU A 28 1.57 7.26 -3.76
C LEU A 28 0.86 6.78 -5.01
N ARG A 29 0.76 7.64 -6.02
CA ARG A 29 0.18 7.24 -7.29
C ARG A 29 1.05 6.22 -7.99
N GLY A 30 2.36 6.44 -8.01
CA GLY A 30 3.30 5.49 -8.60
C GLY A 30 3.26 4.15 -7.88
N ALA A 31 3.21 4.18 -6.56
CA ALA A 31 3.11 2.95 -5.77
C ALA A 31 1.81 2.21 -6.07
N ALA A 32 0.69 2.92 -6.13
CA ALA A 32 -0.60 2.31 -6.40
C ALA A 32 -0.65 1.67 -7.79
N ALA A 33 0.03 2.26 -8.75
CA ALA A 33 0.07 1.74 -10.11
C ALA A 33 0.77 0.38 -10.19
N MET A 34 1.54 0.00 -9.18
CA MET A 34 2.25 -1.28 -9.17
C MET A 34 1.47 -2.40 -8.51
N LEU A 35 0.27 -2.13 -8.01
CA LEU A 35 -0.48 -3.12 -7.23
C LEU A 35 -0.77 -4.39 -8.03
N ALA A 36 -1.25 -4.25 -9.25
CA ALA A 36 -1.59 -5.40 -10.08
C ALA A 36 -0.36 -6.26 -10.37
N GLU A 37 0.75 -5.63 -10.67
CA GLU A 37 1.99 -6.32 -10.94
C GLU A 37 2.50 -7.05 -9.68
N LYS A 38 2.40 -6.40 -8.53
CA LYS A 38 2.79 -7.00 -7.26
C LYS A 38 1.93 -8.22 -6.94
N GLN A 39 0.62 -8.10 -7.14
CA GLN A 39 -0.29 -9.22 -6.89
C GLN A 39 0.00 -10.40 -7.81
N ALA A 40 0.28 -10.13 -9.07
CA ALA A 40 0.60 -11.18 -10.03
C ALA A 40 1.91 -11.88 -9.65
N ALA A 41 2.93 -11.10 -9.25
CA ALA A 41 4.20 -11.67 -8.85
C ALA A 41 4.07 -12.51 -7.57
N ALA A 42 3.29 -12.03 -6.62
CA ALA A 42 3.05 -12.78 -5.39
C ALA A 42 2.29 -14.09 -5.66
N ALA A 43 1.30 -14.03 -6.55
CA ALA A 43 0.54 -15.22 -6.93
C ALA A 43 1.44 -16.25 -7.60
N ALA A 44 2.35 -15.81 -8.46
CA ALA A 44 3.28 -16.71 -9.13
C ALA A 44 4.20 -17.40 -8.12
N LEU A 45 4.67 -16.67 -7.11
CA LEU A 45 5.50 -17.27 -6.08
C LEU A 45 4.72 -18.28 -5.25
N LEU A 46 3.49 -17.94 -4.86
CA LEU A 46 2.65 -18.86 -4.10
C LEU A 46 2.38 -20.14 -4.89
N GLU A 47 2.16 -20.02 -6.19
CA GLU A 47 1.96 -21.17 -7.06
C GLU A 47 3.21 -22.06 -7.09
N ALA A 48 4.39 -21.45 -7.19
CA ALA A 48 5.64 -22.20 -7.20
C ALA A 48 5.83 -22.93 -5.88
N LEU A 49 5.51 -22.30 -4.77
CA LEU A 49 5.63 -22.91 -3.45
C LEU A 49 4.62 -24.06 -3.27
N ALA A 50 3.40 -23.87 -3.76
CA ALA A 50 2.37 -24.90 -3.69
C ALA A 50 2.76 -26.13 -4.50
N GLY A 51 3.52 -25.95 -5.57
CA GLY A 51 4.04 -27.05 -6.39
C GLY A 51 5.24 -27.75 -5.79
N GLY A 52 5.66 -27.40 -4.59
CA GLY A 52 6.78 -28.03 -3.91
C GLY A 52 8.11 -27.35 -4.14
N GLY A 53 8.14 -26.29 -4.93
CA GLY A 53 9.37 -25.53 -5.13
C GLY A 53 9.63 -24.57 -3.98
N ALA A 54 10.87 -24.12 -3.87
CA ALA A 54 11.22 -23.11 -2.87
C ALA A 54 12.38 -22.28 -3.41
N PRO A 55 12.40 -20.97 -3.17
CA PRO A 55 13.54 -20.17 -3.56
C PRO A 55 14.74 -20.48 -2.68
N PRO A 56 15.96 -20.27 -3.17
CA PRO A 56 17.14 -20.45 -2.32
C PRO A 56 17.08 -19.55 -1.09
N PRO A 57 17.75 -19.95 0.01
CA PRO A 57 17.68 -19.19 1.26
C PRO A 57 18.03 -17.72 1.11
N LEU A 58 18.94 -17.39 0.23
CA LEU A 58 19.34 -16.00 -0.01
C LEU A 58 18.19 -15.19 -0.60
N HIS A 59 17.49 -15.78 -1.58
CA HIS A 59 16.31 -15.12 -2.16
C HIS A 59 15.19 -14.99 -1.15
N ALA A 60 14.98 -16.02 -0.33
CA ALA A 60 13.95 -15.98 0.68
C ALA A 60 14.21 -14.88 1.71
N ARG A 61 15.47 -14.72 2.10
CA ARG A 61 15.85 -13.66 3.05
C ARG A 61 15.64 -12.28 2.43
N LEU A 62 16.06 -12.10 1.19
CA LEU A 62 15.86 -10.83 0.49
C LEU A 62 14.39 -10.47 0.41
N LEU A 63 13.55 -11.44 0.06
CA LEU A 63 12.10 -11.22 -0.01
C LEU A 63 11.52 -10.82 1.33
N ARG A 64 11.94 -11.50 2.41
CA ARG A 64 11.44 -11.15 3.74
C ARG A 64 11.84 -9.72 4.11
N ASP A 65 13.08 -9.33 3.80
CA ASP A 65 13.55 -7.99 4.11
C ASP A 65 12.78 -6.94 3.30
N LEU A 66 12.60 -7.19 2.00
CA LEU A 66 11.87 -6.27 1.13
C LEU A 66 10.39 -6.18 1.53
N ALA A 67 9.78 -7.31 1.86
CA ALA A 67 8.39 -7.33 2.29
C ALA A 67 8.20 -6.59 3.61
N GLY A 68 9.14 -6.76 4.54
CA GLY A 68 9.12 -6.03 5.80
C GLY A 68 9.26 -4.54 5.60
N GLU A 69 10.17 -4.13 4.73
CA GLU A 69 10.32 -2.71 4.39
C GLU A 69 9.06 -2.18 3.72
N ASN A 70 8.49 -2.96 2.80
CA ASN A 70 7.27 -2.58 2.09
C ASN A 70 6.14 -2.32 3.07
N ARG A 71 5.96 -3.21 4.03
CA ARG A 71 4.94 -3.06 5.06
C ARG A 71 5.13 -1.78 5.86
N ARG A 72 6.35 -1.51 6.31
CA ARG A 72 6.63 -0.31 7.09
C ARG A 72 6.37 0.96 6.29
N ARG A 73 6.75 0.96 5.02
CA ARG A 73 6.55 2.13 4.17
C ARG A 73 5.09 2.35 3.83
N LEU A 74 4.33 1.27 3.63
CA LEU A 74 2.89 1.38 3.42
C LEU A 74 2.20 1.93 4.67
N GLU A 75 2.57 1.44 5.84
CA GLU A 75 2.00 1.94 7.09
C GLU A 75 2.31 3.43 7.27
N HIS A 76 3.53 3.83 6.94
CA HIS A 76 3.91 5.23 7.01
C HIS A 76 3.12 6.09 6.03
N ALA A 77 2.96 5.62 4.80
CA ALA A 77 2.21 6.34 3.78
C ALA A 77 0.74 6.54 4.19
N ILE A 78 0.14 5.50 4.76
CA ILE A 78 -1.23 5.57 5.24
C ILE A 78 -1.33 6.60 6.37
N ALA A 79 -0.38 6.61 7.28
CA ALA A 79 -0.37 7.57 8.38
C ALA A 79 -0.23 9.00 7.88
N VAL A 80 0.65 9.23 6.90
CA VAL A 80 0.82 10.56 6.31
C VAL A 80 -0.46 11.01 5.62
N GLN A 81 -1.08 10.14 4.83
CA GLN A 81 -2.35 10.45 4.19
C GLN A 81 -3.43 10.80 5.20
N GLY A 82 -3.51 10.03 6.29
CA GLY A 82 -4.48 10.29 7.33
C GLY A 82 -4.31 11.66 7.96
N ARG A 83 -3.06 12.08 8.18
CA ARG A 83 -2.79 13.41 8.72
C ARG A 83 -3.21 14.51 7.77
N ILE A 84 -2.93 14.34 6.47
CA ILE A 84 -3.30 15.32 5.46
C ILE A 84 -4.83 15.46 5.39
N ILE A 85 -5.54 14.34 5.34
CA ILE A 85 -6.99 14.34 5.30
C ILE A 85 -7.56 15.01 6.55
N GLY A 86 -6.98 14.73 7.72
CA GLY A 86 -7.38 15.36 8.97
C GLY A 86 -7.20 16.87 8.95
N LEU A 87 -6.09 17.34 8.38
CA LEU A 87 -5.86 18.77 8.27
C LEU A 87 -6.86 19.43 7.34
N ILE A 88 -7.17 18.79 6.22
CA ILE A 88 -8.16 19.30 5.27
C ILE A 88 -9.52 19.38 5.92
N ALA A 89 -9.94 18.35 6.61
CA ALA A 89 -11.24 18.33 7.30
C ALA A 89 -11.32 19.44 8.33
N ARG A 90 -10.23 19.67 9.08
CA ARG A 90 -10.19 20.73 10.07
C ARG A 90 -10.26 22.11 9.42
N ALA A 91 -9.53 22.30 8.31
CA ALA A 91 -9.56 23.56 7.59
C ALA A 91 -10.95 23.88 7.05
N LEU A 92 -11.64 22.87 6.53
CA LEU A 92 -13.00 23.05 6.02
C LEU A 92 -13.97 23.43 7.12
N ARG A 93 -13.85 22.83 8.31
CA ARG A 93 -14.68 23.21 9.44
C ARG A 93 -14.46 24.67 9.85
N SER A 94 -13.21 25.11 9.84
CA SER A 94 -12.89 26.48 10.19
C SER A 94 -13.41 27.46 9.15
N ALA A 95 -13.49 27.06 7.88
CA ALA A 95 -13.92 27.94 6.82
C ALA A 95 -15.43 28.16 6.76
N THR A 96 -16.21 27.36 7.49
CA THR A 96 -17.67 27.48 7.48
C THR A 96 -18.26 27.62 8.88
N PRO A 97 -17.85 28.64 9.63
CA PRO A 97 -18.30 28.75 11.03
C PRO A 97 -19.78 29.10 11.16
N SER A 98 -20.39 29.66 10.14
CA SER A 98 -21.77 30.09 10.21
C SER A 98 -22.79 28.98 10.02
N ALA A 99 -22.37 27.78 9.75
CA ALA A 99 -23.27 26.65 9.51
C ALA A 99 -22.87 25.45 10.38
N PRO A 100 -22.98 25.57 11.69
CA PRO A 100 -22.48 24.52 12.57
C PRO A 100 -23.18 23.17 12.38
N ARG A 101 -24.48 23.17 12.10
CA ARG A 101 -25.15 21.89 11.87
C ARG A 101 -24.70 21.20 10.64
N TYR A 102 -24.58 21.97 9.56
CA TYR A 102 -24.05 21.42 8.33
C TYR A 102 -22.62 21.03 8.47
N GLY A 103 -21.85 21.85 9.18
CA GLY A 103 -20.45 21.55 9.42
C GLY A 103 -20.25 20.20 10.08
N ALA A 104 -21.04 19.93 11.10
CA ALA A 104 -20.94 18.67 11.80
C ALA A 104 -21.31 17.49 10.90
N THR A 105 -22.39 17.63 10.14
CA THR A 105 -22.81 16.58 9.24
C THR A 105 -21.79 16.36 8.14
N GLY A 106 -21.30 17.43 7.56
CA GLY A 106 -20.31 17.33 6.51
C GLY A 106 -19.01 16.71 7.00
N ALA A 107 -18.59 17.07 8.19
CA ALA A 107 -17.39 16.50 8.77
C ALA A 107 -17.51 15.01 8.96
N MET A 108 -18.67 14.54 9.42
CA MET A 108 -18.90 13.12 9.60
C MET A 108 -18.89 12.38 8.28
N ALA A 109 -19.51 12.96 7.26
CA ALA A 109 -19.51 12.34 5.94
C ALA A 109 -18.10 12.21 5.39
N VAL A 110 -17.31 13.25 5.50
CA VAL A 110 -15.92 13.22 5.03
C VAL A 110 -15.12 12.19 5.81
N GLY A 111 -15.30 12.15 7.11
CA GLY A 111 -14.59 11.19 7.94
C GLY A 111 -14.91 9.76 7.60
N ARG A 112 -16.14 9.49 7.20
CA ARG A 112 -16.50 8.12 6.80
C ARG A 112 -15.93 7.75 5.45
N VAL A 113 -15.93 8.68 4.53
CA VAL A 113 -15.43 8.41 3.19
C VAL A 113 -13.95 8.09 3.21
N ALA A 114 -13.18 8.87 3.95
CA ALA A 114 -11.74 8.70 3.98
C ALA A 114 -11.31 7.31 4.48
N PRO A 115 -11.82 6.80 5.60
CA PRO A 115 -11.45 5.46 6.04
C PRO A 115 -11.81 4.37 5.04
N VAL A 116 -12.96 4.48 4.41
CA VAL A 116 -13.37 3.49 3.42
C VAL A 116 -12.39 3.47 2.26
N THR A 117 -11.99 4.63 1.78
CA THR A 117 -11.05 4.73 0.69
C THR A 117 -9.71 4.08 1.03
N LEU A 118 -9.21 4.35 2.22
CA LEU A 118 -7.94 3.77 2.66
C LEU A 118 -8.04 2.27 2.80
N SER A 119 -9.18 1.79 3.28
CA SER A 119 -9.38 0.36 3.41
C SER A 119 -9.38 -0.33 2.09
N ALA A 120 -10.00 0.26 1.12
CA ALA A 120 -10.11 -0.37 -0.18
C ALA A 120 -8.75 -0.68 -0.75
N ARG A 121 -7.76 0.03 -0.31
CA ARG A 121 -6.54 -0.18 -0.82
C ARG A 121 -5.71 -1.06 -0.27
N ALA A 122 -5.87 -1.13 0.63
CA ALA A 122 -4.87 -1.91 1.25
C ALA A 122 -4.31 -3.04 0.42
#